data_afd436016178a98cc535b52b71343671
#
_entry.id   afd436016178a98cc535b52b71343671
#
_cell.length_a   1.000
_cell.length_b   1.000
_cell.length_c   1.000
_cell.angle_alpha   90.00
_cell.angle_beta   90.00
_cell.angle_gamma   90.00
#
_symmetry.space_group_name_H-M   'P 1'
#
loop_
_entity.id
_entity.type
_entity.pdbx_description
1 polymer ?
#
loop_
_entity_poly.entity_id
_entity_poly.type
_entity_poly.pdbx_seq_one_letter_code
_entity_poly.pdbx_strand_id
1 'polypeptide(L)'
;MLFDGQPQWAGLFGHSLPDTYVASDVEKVEVIRGPGSLLYGSNAMGGVVNIITRQHNQPGRRTQARIMYGSYNTQKYMINNGYNIGNFSSYISLNHDRTDGHRPDSKFHITNGFAKLGYKIDDHYKVTGDVSLAKFKNQNPGEITNPLIDNIMNILRGTTPFALENNYGKTSGALRAFYNWGHHKIDDGYNPGGTPNPYLFYSDDHNAGFLLYQSFRLVKGNSFTVGIDYKNWGGHAWQDSINGNQNELVNKTVNEVAGYVIMQQDLFDKVSLNAGVRYEHNSIFGGEWIPPAGFPVRPFEGNVIKASLSKGFRSPNIREMYMFPPQNPDLKPERMMNYEVSIGQTFLDGNLFTELTAFFIDGQDMIETTRIDGRPKNVNTGTFTNKGIEFDSRYQILKNLSLDMNYSYLHTSKALLAAPAHKFFAGVMYAPGRFTFNVNVQSIFDLYINTADKVKEDYTVLNAKAAYRFGTRDKGLNLFVKGENLTATRYSINEGFPMPKAIFMGGIDVTF
;
A
#
# COMPACT_ATOMS: atom_id res chain seq x y z
N MET A 1 -3.38 1.24 -3.53
CA MET A 1 -1.95 1.56 -3.36
C MET A 1 -1.51 2.49 -4.48
N LEU A 2 -0.66 3.44 -4.17
CA LEU A 2 -0.12 4.42 -5.13
C LEU A 2 1.41 4.37 -5.11
N PHE A 3 2.01 4.81 -6.22
CA PHE A 3 3.44 5.02 -6.38
C PHE A 3 3.64 6.45 -6.88
N ASP A 4 4.26 7.32 -6.09
CA ASP A 4 4.36 8.76 -6.36
C ASP A 4 3.02 9.42 -6.74
N GLY A 5 1.93 8.99 -6.07
CA GLY A 5 0.58 9.49 -6.29
C GLY A 5 -0.17 8.86 -7.48
N GLN A 6 0.38 7.83 -8.13
CA GLN A 6 -0.23 7.16 -9.28
C GLN A 6 -0.72 5.75 -8.91
N PRO A 7 -1.90 5.31 -9.41
CA PRO A 7 -2.49 4.02 -9.06
C PRO A 7 -1.59 2.84 -9.43
N GLN A 8 -1.42 1.88 -8.50
CA GLN A 8 -0.61 0.67 -8.67
C GLN A 8 -1.41 -0.56 -8.25
N TRP A 9 -1.97 -1.29 -9.22
CA TRP A 9 -2.70 -2.53 -9.00
C TRP A 9 -2.82 -3.35 -10.29
N ALA A 10 -3.06 -4.65 -10.15
CA ALA A 10 -3.21 -5.59 -11.26
C ALA A 10 -4.57 -5.43 -11.92
N GLY A 11 -4.61 -5.15 -13.23
CA GLY A 11 -5.82 -4.80 -13.96
C GLY A 11 -6.93 -5.85 -13.94
N LEU A 12 -6.59 -7.13 -13.93
CA LEU A 12 -7.58 -8.23 -13.84
C LEU A 12 -8.07 -8.48 -12.42
N PHE A 13 -7.16 -8.37 -11.43
CA PHE A 13 -7.41 -8.82 -10.06
C PHE A 13 -7.82 -7.68 -9.12
N GLY A 14 -7.61 -6.43 -9.51
CA GLY A 14 -7.99 -5.25 -8.75
C GLY A 14 -7.21 -5.03 -7.44
N HIS A 15 -6.16 -5.81 -7.16
CA HIS A 15 -5.33 -5.66 -5.97
C HIS A 15 -3.89 -5.33 -6.31
N SER A 16 -3.22 -4.66 -5.39
CA SER A 16 -1.79 -4.42 -5.47
C SER A 16 -1.01 -5.71 -5.19
N LEU A 17 0.15 -5.86 -5.84
CA LEU A 17 1.09 -6.93 -5.56
C LEU A 17 2.25 -6.35 -4.72
N PRO A 18 2.18 -6.43 -3.39
CA PRO A 18 3.18 -5.81 -2.51
C PRO A 18 4.58 -6.40 -2.69
N ASP A 19 4.68 -7.66 -3.14
CA ASP A 19 5.95 -8.34 -3.41
C ASP A 19 6.78 -7.67 -4.49
N THR A 20 6.19 -6.82 -5.34
CA THR A 20 6.90 -6.07 -6.40
C THR A 20 7.63 -4.84 -5.87
N TYR A 21 7.37 -4.41 -4.63
CA TYR A 21 7.94 -3.21 -4.06
C TYR A 21 9.11 -3.52 -3.13
N VAL A 22 10.25 -2.91 -3.42
CA VAL A 22 11.46 -3.10 -2.62
C VAL A 22 11.64 -1.92 -1.69
N ALA A 23 11.72 -2.20 -0.39
CA ALA A 23 11.80 -1.17 0.66
C ALA A 23 13.02 -0.24 0.53
N SER A 24 14.08 -0.67 -0.16
CA SER A 24 15.27 0.15 -0.40
C SER A 24 15.01 1.36 -1.31
N ASP A 25 14.03 1.28 -2.19
CA ASP A 25 13.68 2.35 -3.14
C ASP A 25 12.61 3.31 -2.56
N VAL A 26 12.13 3.04 -1.36
CA VAL A 26 11.14 3.86 -0.67
C VAL A 26 11.82 4.96 0.12
N GLU A 27 11.42 6.21 -0.10
CA GLU A 27 11.80 7.35 0.72
C GLU A 27 10.83 7.54 1.87
N LYS A 28 9.52 7.48 1.57
CA LYS A 28 8.44 7.71 2.53
C LYS A 28 7.21 6.90 2.15
N VAL A 29 6.47 6.45 3.15
CA VAL A 29 5.12 5.89 2.98
C VAL A 29 4.13 6.85 3.62
N GLU A 30 3.13 7.26 2.84
CA GLU A 30 2.01 8.07 3.30
C GLU A 30 0.76 7.20 3.36
N VAL A 31 0.04 7.28 4.46
CA VAL A 31 -1.19 6.51 4.67
C VAL A 31 -2.34 7.47 4.92
N ILE A 32 -3.37 7.39 4.08
CA ILE A 32 -4.66 8.03 4.30
C ILE A 32 -5.58 6.96 4.85
N ARG A 33 -6.05 7.15 6.08
CA ARG A 33 -7.05 6.30 6.72
C ARG A 33 -8.44 6.74 6.28
N GLY A 34 -9.36 5.81 6.12
CA GLY A 34 -10.68 6.10 5.57
C GLY A 34 -10.67 6.40 4.06
N PRO A 35 -11.83 6.68 3.47
CA PRO A 35 -12.00 6.80 2.02
C PRO A 35 -11.15 7.89 1.36
N GLY A 36 -10.32 7.49 0.41
CA GLY A 36 -9.57 8.39 -0.49
C GLY A 36 -10.19 8.53 -1.89
N SER A 37 -11.42 8.08 -2.06
CA SER A 37 -12.07 7.99 -3.40
C SER A 37 -12.27 9.35 -4.07
N LEU A 38 -12.30 10.46 -3.34
CA LEU A 38 -12.34 11.80 -3.93
C LEU A 38 -11.16 12.05 -4.88
N LEU A 39 -9.94 11.72 -4.44
CA LEU A 39 -8.72 11.97 -5.22
C LEU A 39 -8.36 10.82 -6.15
N TYR A 40 -8.66 9.59 -5.75
CA TYR A 40 -8.11 8.40 -6.41
C TYR A 40 -9.18 7.49 -7.03
N GLY A 41 -10.48 7.81 -6.82
CA GLY A 41 -11.61 7.07 -7.38
C GLY A 41 -11.84 5.71 -6.73
N SER A 42 -12.31 4.76 -7.53
CA SER A 42 -12.48 3.37 -7.15
C SER A 42 -11.20 2.76 -6.55
N ASN A 43 -11.34 1.72 -5.73
CA ASN A 43 -10.25 1.01 -5.03
C ASN A 43 -9.52 1.82 -3.93
N ALA A 44 -9.99 3.04 -3.62
CA ALA A 44 -9.55 3.83 -2.48
C ALA A 44 -10.62 3.89 -1.36
N MET A 45 -11.52 2.91 -1.30
CA MET A 45 -12.66 2.86 -0.39
C MET A 45 -12.21 2.80 1.08
N GLY A 46 -11.33 1.89 1.45
CA GLY A 46 -10.87 1.70 2.83
C GLY A 46 -9.67 2.57 3.22
N GLY A 47 -9.01 3.22 2.26
CA GLY A 47 -7.84 4.03 2.50
C GLY A 47 -6.86 4.04 1.34
N VAL A 48 -5.77 4.80 1.49
CA VAL A 48 -4.72 4.92 0.50
C VAL A 48 -3.35 4.74 1.14
N VAL A 49 -2.53 3.89 0.55
CA VAL A 49 -1.10 3.81 0.85
C VAL A 49 -0.33 4.35 -0.35
N ASN A 50 0.37 5.46 -0.18
CA ASN A 50 1.17 6.09 -1.21
C ASN A 50 2.66 5.89 -0.90
N ILE A 51 3.35 5.17 -1.77
CA ILE A 51 4.79 4.95 -1.68
C ILE A 51 5.48 6.06 -2.46
N ILE A 52 6.20 6.92 -1.76
CA ILE A 52 7.05 7.94 -2.36
C ILE A 52 8.42 7.32 -2.61
N THR A 53 8.84 7.32 -3.86
CA THR A 53 10.13 6.76 -4.25
C THR A 53 11.29 7.69 -3.98
N ARG A 54 12.47 7.12 -3.78
CA ARG A 54 13.69 7.88 -3.54
C ARG A 54 14.03 8.76 -4.72
N GLN A 55 14.47 9.96 -4.39
CA GLN A 55 15.02 10.96 -5.30
C GLN A 55 16.28 11.56 -4.68
N HIS A 56 17.31 11.78 -5.48
CA HIS A 56 18.52 12.46 -5.00
C HIS A 56 18.42 13.96 -5.25
N ASN A 57 18.14 14.72 -4.20
CA ASN A 57 17.90 16.17 -4.28
C ASN A 57 19.14 17.01 -3.89
N GLN A 58 20.18 16.37 -3.30
CA GLN A 58 21.39 17.05 -2.91
C GLN A 58 22.35 17.14 -4.10
N PRO A 59 23.03 18.28 -4.31
CA PRO A 59 24.05 18.36 -5.37
C PRO A 59 25.13 17.30 -5.22
N GLY A 60 25.57 16.75 -6.33
CA GLY A 60 26.63 15.74 -6.38
C GLY A 60 26.11 14.33 -6.61
N ARG A 61 26.96 13.36 -6.20
CA ARG A 61 26.71 11.92 -6.38
C ARG A 61 26.74 11.20 -5.04
N ARG A 62 25.85 10.25 -4.88
CA ARG A 62 25.83 9.35 -3.73
C ARG A 62 25.55 7.92 -4.21
N THR A 63 26.43 7.00 -3.84
CA THR A 63 26.24 5.57 -4.11
C THR A 63 26.09 4.83 -2.79
N GLN A 64 25.17 3.89 -2.73
CA GLN A 64 24.97 3.03 -1.57
C GLN A 64 24.88 1.57 -2.01
N ALA A 65 25.57 0.70 -1.29
CA ALA A 65 25.48 -0.75 -1.45
C ALA A 65 25.09 -1.39 -0.11
N ARG A 66 24.26 -2.42 -0.16
CA ARG A 66 23.82 -3.17 1.02
C ARG A 66 23.90 -4.66 0.75
N ILE A 67 24.36 -5.39 1.76
CA ILE A 67 24.32 -6.85 1.80
C ILE A 67 23.72 -7.24 3.16
N MET A 68 22.74 -8.18 3.13
CA MET A 68 22.13 -8.75 4.33
C MET A 68 22.07 -10.27 4.19
N TYR A 69 22.26 -10.95 5.33
CA TYR A 69 22.09 -12.39 5.46
C TYR A 69 21.34 -12.71 6.76
N GLY A 70 20.50 -13.74 6.74
CA GLY A 70 19.72 -14.11 7.93
C GLY A 70 19.05 -15.48 7.86
N SER A 71 18.15 -15.69 8.79
CA SER A 71 17.37 -16.93 8.96
C SER A 71 16.76 -17.39 7.64
N TYR A 72 16.59 -18.71 7.50
CA TYR A 72 16.03 -19.35 6.30
C TYR A 72 16.82 -19.05 5.02
N ASN A 73 18.17 -18.92 5.15
CA ASN A 73 19.06 -18.57 4.05
C ASN A 73 18.62 -17.29 3.31
N THR A 74 18.03 -16.33 4.06
CA THR A 74 17.56 -15.07 3.49
C THR A 74 18.76 -14.21 3.12
N GLN A 75 18.81 -13.76 1.88
CA GLN A 75 19.88 -12.94 1.32
C GLN A 75 19.25 -11.74 0.62
N LYS A 76 19.80 -10.55 0.87
CA LYS A 76 19.36 -9.31 0.24
C LYS A 76 20.54 -8.51 -0.23
N TYR A 77 20.54 -8.14 -1.48
CA TYR A 77 21.56 -7.36 -2.15
C TYR A 77 20.95 -6.13 -2.78
N MET A 78 21.56 -4.99 -2.56
CA MET A 78 21.13 -3.73 -3.14
C MET A 78 22.34 -2.89 -3.54
N ILE A 79 22.22 -2.23 -4.68
CA ILE A 79 23.08 -1.11 -5.07
C ILE A 79 22.19 0.01 -5.61
N ASN A 80 22.45 1.24 -5.20
CA ASN A 80 21.81 2.41 -5.78
C ASN A 80 22.82 3.55 -6.00
N ASN A 81 22.46 4.42 -6.93
CA ASN A 81 23.19 5.63 -7.23
C ASN A 81 22.23 6.79 -7.43
N GLY A 82 22.43 7.84 -6.66
CA GLY A 82 21.79 9.13 -6.86
C GLY A 82 22.77 10.14 -7.42
N TYR A 83 22.32 10.93 -8.38
CA TYR A 83 23.09 11.98 -9.01
C TYR A 83 22.24 13.23 -9.22
N ASN A 84 22.82 14.41 -8.91
CA ASN A 84 22.14 15.69 -9.12
C ASN A 84 23.18 16.74 -9.51
N ILE A 85 23.01 17.34 -10.68
CA ILE A 85 23.83 18.40 -11.19
C ILE A 85 23.03 19.41 -11.99
N GLY A 86 23.09 20.68 -11.60
CA GLY A 86 22.30 21.73 -12.25
C GLY A 86 20.81 21.41 -12.22
N ASN A 87 20.22 21.30 -13.40
CA ASN A 87 18.79 21.00 -13.57
C ASN A 87 18.46 19.51 -13.65
N PHE A 88 19.46 18.62 -13.72
CA PHE A 88 19.27 17.20 -13.90
C PHE A 88 19.44 16.42 -12.60
N SER A 89 18.53 15.49 -12.36
CA SER A 89 18.64 14.53 -11.26
C SER A 89 18.35 13.11 -11.75
N SER A 90 19.05 12.13 -11.17
CA SER A 90 18.74 10.72 -11.39
C SER A 90 18.87 9.91 -10.12
N TYR A 91 18.09 8.85 -10.02
CA TYR A 91 18.23 7.79 -9.02
C TYR A 91 18.05 6.45 -9.71
N ILE A 92 19.02 5.55 -9.56
CA ILE A 92 19.00 4.22 -10.16
C ILE A 92 19.28 3.21 -9.07
N SER A 93 18.53 2.12 -9.01
CA SER A 93 18.77 1.01 -8.08
C SER A 93 18.60 -0.34 -8.75
N LEU A 94 19.30 -1.32 -8.20
CA LEU A 94 19.17 -2.73 -8.51
C LEU A 94 19.13 -3.51 -7.20
N ASN A 95 18.16 -4.39 -7.06
CA ASN A 95 17.93 -5.20 -5.87
C ASN A 95 17.76 -6.66 -6.25
N HIS A 96 18.26 -7.56 -5.40
CA HIS A 96 18.00 -8.98 -5.47
C HIS A 96 17.82 -9.54 -4.06
N ASP A 97 16.63 -10.08 -3.80
CA ASP A 97 16.29 -10.70 -2.53
C ASP A 97 15.91 -12.17 -2.75
N ARG A 98 16.34 -13.05 -1.84
CA ARG A 98 15.93 -14.46 -1.85
C ARG A 98 15.80 -15.00 -0.44
N THR A 99 14.98 -16.03 -0.28
CA THR A 99 14.87 -16.84 0.94
C THR A 99 14.43 -18.25 0.59
N ASP A 100 14.85 -19.24 1.38
CA ASP A 100 14.34 -20.61 1.27
C ASP A 100 12.99 -20.79 1.95
N GLY A 101 12.51 -19.74 2.69
CA GLY A 101 11.26 -19.75 3.44
C GLY A 101 11.34 -20.53 4.76
N HIS A 102 10.34 -20.31 5.63
CA HIS A 102 10.29 -20.94 6.95
C HIS A 102 9.55 -22.28 6.96
N ARG A 103 8.99 -22.70 5.82
CA ARG A 103 8.29 -23.97 5.58
C ARG A 103 8.86 -24.62 4.31
N PRO A 104 8.77 -25.95 4.15
CA PRO A 104 8.96 -26.56 2.85
C PRO A 104 8.10 -25.89 1.78
N ASP A 105 8.57 -25.85 0.53
CA ASP A 105 7.87 -25.27 -0.61
C ASP A 105 7.38 -23.80 -0.43
N SER A 106 8.17 -23.00 0.30
CA SER A 106 7.90 -21.59 0.53
C SER A 106 9.04 -20.67 0.10
N LYS A 107 9.81 -21.09 -0.92
CA LYS A 107 10.91 -20.29 -1.47
C LYS A 107 10.38 -19.05 -2.17
N PHE A 108 11.11 -17.97 -2.00
CA PHE A 108 10.86 -16.71 -2.69
C PHE A 108 12.16 -16.12 -3.20
N HIS A 109 12.14 -15.56 -4.40
CA HIS A 109 13.17 -14.69 -4.89
C HIS A 109 12.63 -13.60 -5.82
N ILE A 110 13.22 -12.43 -5.76
CA ILE A 110 12.88 -11.28 -6.58
C ILE A 110 14.16 -10.58 -7.06
N THR A 111 14.12 -10.14 -8.31
CA THR A 111 15.08 -9.16 -8.85
C THR A 111 14.29 -7.97 -9.34
N ASN A 112 14.68 -6.78 -8.90
CA ASN A 112 14.00 -5.55 -9.27
C ASN A 112 15.03 -4.50 -9.68
N GLY A 113 14.71 -3.76 -10.74
CA GLY A 113 15.44 -2.58 -11.21
C GLY A 113 14.51 -1.37 -11.19
N PHE A 114 15.03 -0.24 -10.72
CA PHE A 114 14.33 1.04 -10.68
C PHE A 114 15.23 2.15 -11.20
N ALA A 115 14.71 3.02 -12.04
CA ALA A 115 15.39 4.22 -12.51
C ALA A 115 14.41 5.39 -12.56
N LYS A 116 14.75 6.51 -11.91
CA LYS A 116 14.01 7.76 -11.90
C LYS A 116 14.87 8.90 -12.40
N LEU A 117 14.37 9.65 -13.37
CA LEU A 117 15.03 10.80 -13.96
C LEU A 117 14.17 12.04 -13.71
N GLY A 118 14.82 13.15 -13.39
CA GLY A 118 14.17 14.44 -13.22
C GLY A 118 14.93 15.53 -13.93
N TYR A 119 14.20 16.45 -14.54
CA TYR A 119 14.78 17.61 -15.19
C TYR A 119 13.96 18.86 -14.87
N LYS A 120 14.62 19.88 -14.29
CA LYS A 120 14.02 21.18 -14.04
C LYS A 120 14.19 22.00 -15.33
N ILE A 121 13.10 22.19 -16.07
CA ILE A 121 13.09 22.92 -17.36
C ILE A 121 13.44 24.38 -17.09
N ASP A 122 12.74 24.97 -16.12
CA ASP A 122 12.96 26.33 -15.62
C ASP A 122 12.49 26.42 -14.16
N ASP A 123 12.30 27.64 -13.63
CA ASP A 123 11.85 27.85 -12.24
C ASP A 123 10.37 27.48 -12.03
N HIS A 124 9.62 27.27 -13.09
CA HIS A 124 8.20 26.95 -13.04
C HIS A 124 7.88 25.51 -13.40
N TYR A 125 8.68 24.89 -14.28
CA TYR A 125 8.39 23.56 -14.81
C TYR A 125 9.45 22.52 -14.42
N LYS A 126 8.96 21.38 -14.01
CA LYS A 126 9.77 20.18 -13.77
C LYS A 126 9.14 18.97 -14.47
N VAL A 127 9.96 18.18 -15.12
CA VAL A 127 9.58 16.89 -15.67
C VAL A 127 10.26 15.77 -14.90
N THR A 128 9.51 14.69 -14.61
CA THR A 128 10.04 13.46 -14.04
C THR A 128 9.49 12.27 -14.81
N GLY A 129 10.32 11.24 -14.93
CA GLY A 129 9.91 9.95 -15.45
C GLY A 129 10.67 8.86 -14.72
N ASP A 130 10.02 7.73 -14.51
CA ASP A 130 10.69 6.57 -13.94
C ASP A 130 10.27 5.27 -14.63
N VAL A 131 11.04 4.24 -14.39
CA VAL A 131 10.74 2.88 -14.79
C VAL A 131 11.09 1.94 -13.64
N SER A 132 10.17 1.05 -13.31
CA SER A 132 10.39 -0.06 -12.39
C SER A 132 10.08 -1.38 -13.09
N LEU A 133 10.97 -2.35 -12.92
CA LEU A 133 10.79 -3.72 -13.39
C LEU A 133 11.05 -4.67 -12.24
N ALA A 134 10.12 -5.57 -11.97
CA ALA A 134 10.24 -6.59 -10.92
C ALA A 134 9.90 -7.97 -11.49
N LYS A 135 10.83 -8.90 -11.36
CA LYS A 135 10.61 -10.32 -11.70
C LYS A 135 10.76 -11.14 -10.43
N PHE A 136 9.71 -11.85 -10.05
CA PHE A 136 9.77 -12.70 -8.89
C PHE A 136 9.18 -14.09 -9.15
N LYS A 137 9.66 -15.03 -8.35
CA LYS A 137 9.13 -16.38 -8.27
C LYS A 137 8.92 -16.71 -6.80
N ASN A 138 7.74 -17.17 -6.47
CA ASN A 138 7.40 -17.67 -5.15
C ASN A 138 6.74 -19.03 -5.22
N GLN A 139 6.90 -19.79 -4.14
CA GLN A 139 6.18 -21.03 -3.89
C GLN A 139 5.15 -20.79 -2.81
N ASN A 140 3.98 -21.37 -2.95
CA ASN A 140 2.95 -21.38 -1.93
C ASN A 140 2.77 -22.80 -1.38
N PRO A 141 3.19 -23.06 -0.14
CA PRO A 141 3.13 -24.39 0.45
C PRO A 141 1.71 -24.85 0.83
N GLY A 142 0.68 -24.02 0.58
CA GLY A 142 -0.69 -24.30 1.06
C GLY A 142 -0.81 -24.24 2.58
N GLU A 143 -1.94 -24.70 3.11
CA GLU A 143 -2.16 -24.87 4.53
C GLU A 143 -1.36 -26.03 5.09
N ILE A 144 -1.02 -26.00 6.39
CA ILE A 144 -0.31 -27.14 7.04
C ILE A 144 -1.13 -28.43 7.02
N THR A 145 -2.45 -28.32 7.04
CA THR A 145 -3.41 -29.44 6.99
C THR A 145 -3.75 -29.86 5.56
N ASN A 146 -3.48 -28.99 4.58
CA ASN A 146 -3.75 -29.22 3.16
C ASN A 146 -2.58 -28.65 2.32
N PRO A 147 -1.37 -29.24 2.43
CA PRO A 147 -0.19 -28.71 1.77
C PRO A 147 -0.27 -28.83 0.25
N LEU A 148 0.43 -27.93 -0.44
CA LEU A 148 0.57 -27.92 -1.89
C LEU A 148 2.00 -28.23 -2.28
N ILE A 149 2.15 -29.07 -3.30
CA ILE A 149 3.42 -29.37 -3.98
C ILE A 149 3.39 -28.63 -5.33
N ASP A 150 4.56 -28.09 -5.74
CA ASP A 150 4.75 -27.41 -7.02
C ASP A 150 3.81 -26.22 -7.30
N ASN A 151 3.19 -25.66 -6.27
CA ASN A 151 2.49 -24.40 -6.44
C ASN A 151 3.51 -23.27 -6.63
N ILE A 152 3.64 -22.81 -7.87
CA ILE A 152 4.69 -21.88 -8.28
C ILE A 152 4.09 -20.71 -9.05
N MET A 153 4.36 -19.50 -8.58
CA MET A 153 4.03 -18.27 -9.28
C MET A 153 5.29 -17.61 -9.84
N ASN A 154 5.33 -17.38 -11.14
CA ASN A 154 6.34 -16.58 -11.83
C ASN A 154 5.67 -15.30 -12.34
N ILE A 155 6.10 -14.16 -11.86
CA ILE A 155 5.47 -12.89 -12.18
C ILE A 155 6.53 -11.88 -12.63
N LEU A 156 6.25 -11.22 -13.75
CA LEU A 156 7.00 -10.07 -14.25
C LEU A 156 6.07 -8.87 -14.27
N ARG A 157 6.44 -7.79 -13.58
CA ARG A 157 5.69 -6.54 -13.59
C ARG A 157 6.58 -5.36 -13.94
N GLY A 158 5.98 -4.42 -14.67
CA GLY A 158 6.61 -3.15 -15.00
C GLY A 158 5.69 -1.98 -14.73
N THR A 159 6.28 -0.84 -14.45
CA THR A 159 5.58 0.44 -14.35
C THR A 159 6.44 1.55 -14.94
N THR A 160 5.79 2.47 -15.66
CA THR A 160 6.45 3.60 -16.32
C THR A 160 5.60 4.84 -16.13
N PRO A 161 5.76 5.56 -15.01
CA PRO A 161 5.10 6.84 -14.80
C PRO A 161 5.89 7.99 -15.41
N PHE A 162 5.16 9.05 -15.75
CA PHE A 162 5.67 10.33 -16.23
C PHE A 162 4.91 11.45 -15.53
N ALA A 163 5.58 12.54 -15.17
CA ALA A 163 4.94 13.72 -14.62
C ALA A 163 5.57 15.01 -15.18
N LEU A 164 4.72 15.93 -15.60
CA LEU A 164 5.05 17.32 -15.87
C LEU A 164 4.37 18.18 -14.81
N GLU A 165 5.15 18.82 -13.96
CA GLU A 165 4.67 19.64 -12.86
C GLU A 165 4.92 21.12 -13.15
N ASN A 166 3.97 21.99 -12.73
CA ASN A 166 4.14 23.43 -12.80
C ASN A 166 3.92 24.09 -11.43
N ASN A 167 4.61 25.22 -11.19
CA ASN A 167 4.45 26.03 -9.99
C ASN A 167 4.74 27.52 -10.29
N TYR A 168 3.69 28.34 -10.22
CA TYR A 168 3.74 29.80 -10.40
C TYR A 168 3.42 30.54 -9.07
N GLY A 169 3.60 29.89 -7.92
CA GLY A 169 3.28 30.46 -6.63
C GLY A 169 1.78 30.49 -6.31
N LYS A 170 0.99 31.29 -7.05
CA LYS A 170 -0.47 31.33 -6.87
C LYS A 170 -1.21 30.18 -7.56
N THR A 171 -0.59 29.53 -8.51
CA THR A 171 -1.14 28.34 -9.17
C THR A 171 -0.09 27.27 -9.33
N SER A 172 -0.46 26.02 -9.13
CA SER A 172 0.40 24.84 -9.29
C SER A 172 -0.42 23.64 -9.72
N GLY A 173 0.17 22.77 -10.52
CA GLY A 173 -0.52 21.58 -10.98
C GLY A 173 0.41 20.56 -11.61
N ALA A 174 -0.16 19.48 -12.10
CA ALA A 174 0.59 18.45 -12.80
C ALA A 174 -0.26 17.73 -13.84
N LEU A 175 0.40 17.33 -14.91
CA LEU A 175 -0.04 16.23 -15.77
C LEU A 175 0.80 15.01 -15.42
N ARG A 176 0.16 13.91 -15.02
CA ARG A 176 0.78 12.64 -14.72
C ARG A 176 0.20 11.58 -15.64
N ALA A 177 1.04 10.81 -16.30
CA ALA A 177 0.64 9.67 -17.10
C ALA A 177 1.34 8.43 -16.57
N PHE A 178 0.70 7.27 -16.66
CA PHE A 178 1.25 6.02 -16.16
C PHE A 178 0.83 4.84 -17.01
N TYR A 179 1.70 3.85 -17.05
CA TYR A 179 1.43 2.54 -17.62
C TYR A 179 2.02 1.45 -16.72
N ASN A 180 1.12 0.66 -16.13
CA ASN A 180 1.47 -0.50 -15.33
C ASN A 180 1.05 -1.75 -16.09
N TRP A 181 1.91 -2.76 -16.10
CA TRP A 181 1.62 -4.02 -16.77
C TRP A 181 2.16 -5.20 -15.97
N GLY A 182 1.61 -6.37 -16.20
CA GLY A 182 2.06 -7.60 -15.58
C GLY A 182 1.84 -8.80 -16.48
N HIS A 183 2.81 -9.74 -16.41
CA HIS A 183 2.70 -11.07 -16.98
C HIS A 183 2.82 -12.08 -15.85
N HIS A 184 1.82 -12.95 -15.73
CA HIS A 184 1.75 -13.99 -14.71
C HIS A 184 1.76 -15.36 -15.37
N LYS A 185 2.56 -16.27 -14.80
CA LYS A 185 2.54 -17.70 -15.10
C LYS A 185 2.45 -18.43 -13.78
N ILE A 186 1.37 -19.16 -13.56
CA ILE A 186 1.05 -19.81 -12.29
C ILE A 186 0.80 -21.29 -12.54
N ASP A 187 1.50 -22.11 -11.75
CA ASP A 187 1.18 -23.51 -11.52
C ASP A 187 0.44 -23.56 -10.18
N ASP A 188 -0.82 -23.99 -10.17
CA ASP A 188 -1.63 -24.06 -8.96
C ASP A 188 -1.21 -25.22 -8.04
N GLY A 189 -0.27 -26.08 -8.49
CA GLY A 189 0.22 -27.19 -7.73
C GLY A 189 -0.84 -28.28 -7.48
N TYR A 190 -0.50 -29.19 -6.58
CA TYR A 190 -1.39 -30.30 -6.20
C TYR A 190 -1.10 -30.76 -4.77
N ASN A 191 -2.03 -31.48 -4.17
CA ASN A 191 -1.84 -32.05 -2.84
C ASN A 191 -0.97 -33.31 -2.89
N PRO A 192 -0.23 -33.65 -1.83
CA PRO A 192 0.54 -34.90 -1.73
C PRO A 192 -0.33 -36.14 -2.04
N GLY A 193 0.13 -36.96 -2.98
CA GLY A 193 -0.61 -38.12 -3.47
C GLY A 193 -1.70 -37.83 -4.52
N GLY A 194 -1.92 -36.54 -4.83
CA GLY A 194 -2.77 -36.10 -5.92
C GLY A 194 -2.06 -36.13 -7.29
N THR A 195 -2.76 -35.67 -8.30
CA THR A 195 -2.23 -35.53 -9.67
C THR A 195 -1.98 -34.05 -9.97
N PRO A 196 -0.86 -33.66 -10.64
CA PRO A 196 -0.66 -32.30 -11.12
C PRO A 196 -1.83 -31.83 -11.98
N ASN A 197 -2.13 -30.52 -11.90
CA ASN A 197 -3.11 -29.91 -12.78
C ASN A 197 -2.69 -30.09 -14.26
N PRO A 198 -3.61 -30.43 -15.18
CA PRO A 198 -3.30 -30.62 -16.59
C PRO A 198 -3.10 -29.31 -17.35
N TYR A 199 -3.02 -28.16 -16.66
CA TYR A 199 -2.86 -26.83 -17.26
C TYR A 199 -2.02 -25.92 -16.37
N LEU A 200 -1.45 -24.90 -17.00
CA LEU A 200 -0.87 -23.73 -16.34
C LEU A 200 -1.73 -22.52 -16.59
N PHE A 201 -1.88 -21.67 -15.59
CA PHE A 201 -2.58 -20.40 -15.71
C PHE A 201 -1.62 -19.31 -16.18
N TYR A 202 -2.10 -18.50 -17.12
CA TYR A 202 -1.41 -17.31 -17.62
C TYR A 202 -2.32 -16.11 -17.58
N SER A 203 -1.74 -14.92 -17.34
CA SER A 203 -2.44 -13.67 -17.57
C SER A 203 -1.49 -12.52 -17.92
N ASP A 204 -1.98 -11.66 -18.79
CA ASP A 204 -1.42 -10.34 -19.09
C ASP A 204 -2.40 -9.28 -18.64
N ASP A 205 -1.98 -8.38 -17.77
CA ASP A 205 -2.82 -7.30 -17.27
C ASP A 205 -2.17 -5.94 -17.43
N HIS A 206 -2.99 -4.90 -17.48
CA HIS A 206 -2.53 -3.53 -17.50
C HIS A 206 -3.46 -2.60 -16.71
N ASN A 207 -2.88 -1.46 -16.30
CA ASN A 207 -3.58 -0.32 -15.76
C ASN A 207 -2.83 0.94 -16.21
N ALA A 208 -3.44 1.70 -17.10
CA ALA A 208 -2.85 2.86 -17.74
C ALA A 208 -3.76 4.07 -17.59
N GLY A 209 -3.21 5.26 -17.64
CA GLY A 209 -4.04 6.47 -17.61
C GLY A 209 -3.27 7.76 -17.46
N PHE A 210 -4.03 8.82 -17.23
CA PHE A 210 -3.48 10.12 -16.88
C PHE A 210 -4.32 10.81 -15.81
N LEU A 211 -3.67 11.69 -15.05
CA LEU A 211 -4.24 12.54 -14.03
C LEU A 211 -3.78 13.96 -14.35
N LEU A 212 -4.72 14.86 -14.54
CA LEU A 212 -4.46 16.28 -14.81
C LEU A 212 -5.15 17.12 -13.74
N TYR A 213 -4.41 17.94 -13.03
CA TYR A 213 -5.00 18.85 -12.07
C TYR A 213 -4.28 20.18 -12.04
N GLN A 214 -5.03 21.22 -11.65
CA GLN A 214 -4.51 22.55 -11.39
C GLN A 214 -5.14 23.14 -10.12
N SER A 215 -4.30 23.61 -9.22
CA SER A 215 -4.67 24.27 -7.97
C SER A 215 -4.44 25.77 -8.09
N PHE A 216 -5.35 26.55 -7.51
CA PHE A 216 -5.34 28.01 -7.51
C PHE A 216 -5.46 28.53 -6.07
N ARG A 217 -4.68 29.54 -5.73
CA ARG A 217 -4.73 30.32 -4.48
C ARG A 217 -5.12 31.75 -4.81
N LEU A 218 -6.41 31.98 -5.00
CA LEU A 218 -6.94 33.24 -5.53
C LEU A 218 -7.00 34.32 -4.47
N VAL A 219 -7.36 33.95 -3.23
CA VAL A 219 -7.45 34.82 -2.07
C VAL A 219 -6.75 34.20 -0.87
N LYS A 220 -6.51 35.02 0.17
CA LYS A 220 -5.85 34.51 1.41
C LYS A 220 -6.67 33.38 2.03
N GLY A 221 -5.97 32.29 2.39
CA GLY A 221 -6.60 31.12 3.01
C GLY A 221 -7.41 30.23 2.06
N ASN A 222 -7.46 30.55 0.76
CA ASN A 222 -8.17 29.75 -0.23
C ASN A 222 -7.23 28.85 -1.01
N SER A 223 -7.67 27.61 -1.26
CA SER A 223 -7.09 26.72 -2.25
C SER A 223 -8.23 26.02 -3.01
N PHE A 224 -8.24 26.19 -4.31
CA PHE A 224 -9.23 25.62 -5.22
C PHE A 224 -8.52 24.73 -6.24
N THR A 225 -8.87 23.45 -6.30
CA THR A 225 -8.25 22.47 -7.23
C THR A 225 -9.31 21.90 -8.14
N VAL A 226 -9.05 21.88 -9.43
CA VAL A 226 -9.83 21.16 -10.44
C VAL A 226 -8.96 20.08 -11.06
N GLY A 227 -9.56 18.95 -11.37
CA GLY A 227 -8.83 17.86 -12.02
C GLY A 227 -9.72 16.96 -12.86
N ILE A 228 -9.06 16.27 -13.79
CA ILE A 228 -9.64 15.26 -14.68
C ILE A 228 -8.72 14.05 -14.65
N ASP A 229 -9.31 12.85 -14.54
CA ASP A 229 -8.60 11.58 -14.56
C ASP A 229 -9.18 10.69 -15.66
N TYR A 230 -8.31 9.95 -16.30
CA TYR A 230 -8.69 8.84 -17.18
C TYR A 230 -7.88 7.61 -16.82
N LYS A 231 -8.55 6.45 -16.76
CA LYS A 231 -7.92 5.15 -16.58
C LYS A 231 -8.50 4.13 -17.55
N ASN A 232 -7.63 3.28 -18.07
CA ASN A 232 -7.98 2.07 -18.79
C ASN A 232 -7.28 0.90 -18.12
N TRP A 233 -8.04 -0.12 -17.72
CA TRP A 233 -7.49 -1.26 -17.02
C TRP A 233 -8.18 -2.55 -17.44
N GLY A 234 -7.47 -3.66 -17.28
CA GLY A 234 -7.96 -4.97 -17.65
C GLY A 234 -6.87 -5.92 -18.04
N GLY A 235 -7.21 -6.86 -18.92
CA GLY A 235 -6.23 -7.83 -19.42
C GLY A 235 -6.87 -9.06 -20.03
N HIS A 236 -6.01 -10.01 -20.32
CA HIS A 236 -6.30 -11.31 -20.90
C HIS A 236 -5.80 -12.41 -19.95
N ALA A 237 -6.62 -13.42 -19.67
CA ALA A 237 -6.25 -14.59 -18.90
C ALA A 237 -6.67 -15.87 -19.60
N TRP A 238 -5.81 -16.88 -19.52
CA TRP A 238 -6.02 -18.18 -20.16
C TRP A 238 -5.34 -19.30 -19.41
N GLN A 239 -5.70 -20.54 -19.76
CA GLN A 239 -5.05 -21.75 -19.32
C GLN A 239 -4.45 -22.48 -20.52
N ASP A 240 -3.16 -22.79 -20.45
CA ASP A 240 -2.49 -23.67 -21.41
C ASP A 240 -2.47 -25.10 -20.88
N SER A 241 -3.16 -25.98 -21.57
CA SER A 241 -3.18 -27.39 -21.27
C SER A 241 -1.85 -28.07 -21.66
N ILE A 242 -1.44 -29.10 -20.94
CA ILE A 242 -0.28 -29.94 -21.27
C ILE A 242 -0.39 -30.51 -22.69
N ASN A 243 -1.60 -30.71 -23.20
CA ASN A 243 -1.88 -31.23 -24.55
C ASN A 243 -1.83 -30.13 -25.63
N GLY A 244 -1.42 -28.89 -25.28
CA GLY A 244 -1.27 -27.79 -26.23
C GLY A 244 -2.57 -27.03 -26.53
N ASN A 245 -3.70 -27.34 -25.90
CA ASN A 245 -4.93 -26.58 -26.04
C ASN A 245 -4.92 -25.38 -25.11
N GLN A 246 -5.27 -24.22 -25.67
CA GLN A 246 -5.47 -23.00 -24.91
C GLN A 246 -6.96 -22.78 -24.63
N ASN A 247 -7.29 -22.52 -23.37
CA ASN A 247 -8.64 -22.16 -22.94
C ASN A 247 -8.66 -20.72 -22.46
N GLU A 248 -9.27 -19.81 -23.22
CA GLU A 248 -9.45 -18.44 -22.82
C GLU A 248 -10.44 -18.34 -21.65
N LEU A 249 -10.06 -17.66 -20.58
CA LEU A 249 -10.90 -17.39 -19.41
C LEU A 249 -11.58 -16.04 -19.50
N VAL A 250 -10.85 -15.03 -19.88
CA VAL A 250 -11.35 -13.65 -20.04
C VAL A 250 -10.40 -12.79 -20.88
N ASN A 251 -10.98 -11.90 -21.67
CA ASN A 251 -10.28 -10.83 -22.36
C ASN A 251 -11.16 -9.58 -22.29
N LYS A 252 -10.90 -8.71 -21.30
CA LYS A 252 -11.75 -7.56 -20.98
C LYS A 252 -10.93 -6.35 -20.56
N THR A 253 -11.44 -5.16 -20.93
CA THR A 253 -10.93 -3.86 -20.48
C THR A 253 -12.06 -2.97 -20.01
N VAL A 254 -11.74 -2.07 -19.10
CA VAL A 254 -12.64 -1.11 -18.48
C VAL A 254 -12.06 0.28 -18.65
N ASN A 255 -12.92 1.26 -18.96
CA ASN A 255 -12.55 2.66 -19.01
C ASN A 255 -13.21 3.42 -17.88
N GLU A 256 -12.46 4.29 -17.22
CA GLU A 256 -12.93 5.20 -16.20
C GLU A 256 -12.54 6.62 -16.55
N VAL A 257 -13.50 7.54 -16.47
CA VAL A 257 -13.29 8.98 -16.64
C VAL A 257 -13.85 9.68 -15.43
N ALA A 258 -13.11 10.60 -14.85
CA ALA A 258 -13.59 11.38 -13.71
C ALA A 258 -13.21 12.85 -13.83
N GLY A 259 -14.07 13.70 -13.29
CA GLY A 259 -13.78 15.10 -13.01
C GLY A 259 -14.04 15.44 -11.57
N TYR A 260 -13.24 16.31 -10.99
CA TYR A 260 -13.39 16.71 -9.61
C TYR A 260 -13.03 18.16 -9.35
N VAL A 261 -13.62 18.68 -8.28
CA VAL A 261 -13.36 20.00 -7.72
C VAL A 261 -13.16 19.85 -6.22
N ILE A 262 -12.13 20.47 -5.69
CA ILE A 262 -11.83 20.52 -4.26
C ILE A 262 -11.61 21.96 -3.86
N MET A 263 -12.22 22.37 -2.77
CA MET A 263 -12.04 23.69 -2.18
C MET A 263 -11.61 23.54 -0.72
N GLN A 264 -10.59 24.30 -0.34
CA GLN A 264 -10.22 24.54 1.05
C GLN A 264 -10.30 26.05 1.29
N GLN A 265 -10.92 26.45 2.37
CA GLN A 265 -11.00 27.83 2.79
C GLN A 265 -10.71 27.94 4.28
N ASP A 266 -9.65 28.67 4.64
CA ASP A 266 -9.36 29.03 6.01
C ASP A 266 -10.17 30.28 6.39
N LEU A 267 -10.88 30.17 7.51
CA LEU A 267 -11.71 31.22 8.08
C LEU A 267 -11.12 31.65 9.43
N PHE A 268 -10.81 32.94 9.59
CA PHE A 268 -10.34 33.50 10.87
C PHE A 268 -9.11 32.83 11.49
N ASP A 269 -8.22 32.26 10.70
CA ASP A 269 -7.01 31.53 11.12
C ASP A 269 -7.26 30.30 12.03
N LYS A 270 -8.50 30.07 12.46
CA LYS A 270 -8.89 29.03 13.43
C LYS A 270 -9.77 27.92 12.85
N VAL A 271 -10.49 28.19 11.80
CA VAL A 271 -11.43 27.26 11.18
C VAL A 271 -11.08 27.09 9.72
N SER A 272 -11.04 25.87 9.26
CA SER A 272 -10.93 25.58 7.82
C SER A 272 -12.18 24.82 7.36
N LEU A 273 -12.62 25.09 6.15
CA LEU A 273 -13.64 24.35 5.45
C LEU A 273 -12.99 23.61 4.28
N ASN A 274 -13.12 22.30 4.25
CA ASN A 274 -12.70 21.47 3.13
C ASN A 274 -13.96 20.86 2.52
N ALA A 275 -14.21 21.12 1.24
CA ALA A 275 -15.35 20.58 0.51
C ALA A 275 -14.93 20.20 -0.89
N GLY A 276 -15.65 19.29 -1.51
CA GLY A 276 -15.37 18.88 -2.89
C GLY A 276 -16.48 18.04 -3.46
N VAL A 277 -16.30 17.69 -4.71
CA VAL A 277 -17.12 16.72 -5.40
C VAL A 277 -16.32 16.09 -6.52
N ARG A 278 -16.46 14.79 -6.68
CA ARG A 278 -15.97 14.02 -7.83
C ARG A 278 -17.16 13.32 -8.47
N TYR A 279 -17.20 13.34 -9.79
CA TYR A 279 -18.02 12.46 -10.58
C TYR A 279 -17.11 11.53 -11.37
N GLU A 280 -17.30 10.23 -11.23
CA GLU A 280 -16.57 9.20 -11.96
C GLU A 280 -17.54 8.35 -12.76
N HIS A 281 -17.26 8.16 -14.05
CA HIS A 281 -18.02 7.29 -14.93
C HIS A 281 -17.16 6.09 -15.33
N ASN A 282 -17.69 4.90 -15.06
CA ASN A 282 -17.08 3.62 -15.42
C ASN A 282 -17.88 3.00 -16.58
N SER A 283 -17.20 2.46 -17.57
CA SER A 283 -17.83 1.91 -18.78
C SER A 283 -18.75 0.70 -18.53
N ILE A 284 -18.66 0.07 -17.35
CA ILE A 284 -19.49 -1.08 -16.97
C ILE A 284 -20.59 -0.66 -15.98
N PHE A 285 -20.23 0.13 -14.97
CA PHE A 285 -21.14 0.39 -13.81
C PHE A 285 -21.84 1.76 -13.89
N GLY A 286 -21.50 2.61 -14.87
CA GLY A 286 -22.06 3.94 -14.97
C GLY A 286 -21.41 4.94 -14.01
N GLY A 287 -22.17 5.90 -13.52
CA GLY A 287 -21.67 7.05 -12.76
C GLY A 287 -21.76 6.92 -11.26
N GLU A 288 -20.74 7.43 -10.55
CA GLU A 288 -20.68 7.59 -9.10
C GLU A 288 -20.36 9.03 -8.69
N TRP A 289 -21.10 9.56 -7.72
CA TRP A 289 -20.85 10.85 -7.09
C TRP A 289 -20.16 10.66 -5.75
N ILE A 290 -19.07 11.35 -5.52
CA ILE A 290 -18.23 11.24 -4.32
C ILE A 290 -18.10 12.62 -3.67
N PRO A 291 -18.98 12.99 -2.74
CA PRO A 291 -18.89 14.22 -1.97
C PRO A 291 -18.07 13.97 -0.70
N PRO A 292 -17.03 14.75 -0.40
CA PRO A 292 -16.40 14.87 0.91
C PRO A 292 -16.79 16.20 1.57
N ALA A 293 -16.69 16.24 2.90
CA ALA A 293 -16.68 17.45 3.69
C ALA A 293 -15.76 17.29 4.89
N GLY A 294 -15.08 18.36 5.30
CA GLY A 294 -14.22 18.35 6.46
C GLY A 294 -14.11 19.73 7.11
N PHE A 295 -14.07 19.75 8.45
CA PHE A 295 -14.04 20.95 9.27
C PHE A 295 -12.91 20.85 10.31
N PRO A 296 -11.66 21.21 9.96
CA PRO A 296 -10.61 21.39 10.96
C PRO A 296 -10.83 22.70 11.72
N VAL A 297 -10.78 22.61 13.05
CA VAL A 297 -10.85 23.76 13.97
C VAL A 297 -9.61 23.78 14.86
N ARG A 298 -9.00 24.95 15.06
CA ARG A 298 -7.82 25.19 15.91
C ARG A 298 -8.19 26.12 17.04
N PRO A 299 -8.80 25.63 18.13
CA PRO A 299 -9.31 26.48 19.22
C PRO A 299 -8.21 27.27 19.92
N PHE A 300 -7.06 26.65 20.16
CA PHE A 300 -5.88 27.21 20.80
C PHE A 300 -4.59 26.59 20.23
N GLU A 301 -3.45 27.10 20.61
CA GLU A 301 -2.15 26.68 20.12
C GLU A 301 -1.89 25.19 20.36
N GLY A 302 -1.38 24.52 19.34
CA GLY A 302 -1.08 23.09 19.39
C GLY A 302 -2.30 22.18 19.31
N ASN A 303 -3.55 22.72 19.35
CA ASN A 303 -4.77 21.92 19.29
C ASN A 303 -5.40 21.91 17.89
N VAL A 304 -5.85 20.75 17.44
CA VAL A 304 -6.63 20.58 16.21
C VAL A 304 -7.77 19.60 16.46
N ILE A 305 -9.00 20.04 16.21
CA ILE A 305 -10.18 19.19 16.17
C ILE A 305 -10.60 19.09 14.72
N LYS A 306 -10.82 17.86 14.22
CA LYS A 306 -11.27 17.62 12.85
C LYS A 306 -12.57 16.83 12.89
N ALA A 307 -13.54 17.23 12.10
CA ALA A 307 -14.69 16.42 11.78
C ALA A 307 -14.74 16.20 10.26
N SER A 308 -14.96 14.98 9.79
CA SER A 308 -15.00 14.69 8.38
C SER A 308 -16.11 13.70 8.01
N LEU A 309 -16.59 13.86 6.79
CA LEU A 309 -17.52 12.99 6.10
C LEU A 309 -16.90 12.63 4.74
N SER A 310 -16.80 11.35 4.42
CA SER A 310 -16.28 10.93 3.12
C SER A 310 -16.99 9.70 2.60
N LYS A 311 -17.28 9.70 1.29
CA LYS A 311 -17.80 8.54 0.58
C LYS A 311 -16.64 7.77 -0.05
N GLY A 312 -16.66 6.45 0.15
CA GLY A 312 -15.78 5.52 -0.55
C GLY A 312 -16.60 4.56 -1.42
N PHE A 313 -16.00 4.09 -2.51
CA PHE A 313 -16.59 3.03 -3.31
C PHE A 313 -15.50 2.14 -3.92
N ARG A 314 -15.90 0.91 -4.29
CA ARG A 314 -15.05 -0.05 -5.00
C ARG A 314 -15.84 -0.69 -6.14
N SER A 315 -15.36 -0.54 -7.35
CA SER A 315 -15.87 -1.27 -8.51
C SER A 315 -15.45 -2.74 -8.41
N PRO A 316 -16.32 -3.70 -8.77
CA PRO A 316 -15.93 -5.10 -8.92
C PRO A 316 -14.78 -5.24 -9.91
N ASN A 317 -13.87 -6.15 -9.66
CA ASN A 317 -12.77 -6.45 -10.58
C ASN A 317 -13.18 -7.48 -11.65
N ILE A 318 -12.36 -7.64 -12.69
CA ILE A 318 -12.66 -8.53 -13.81
C ILE A 318 -12.73 -9.99 -13.35
N ARG A 319 -11.88 -10.39 -12.39
CA ARG A 319 -11.93 -11.74 -11.82
C ARG A 319 -13.27 -12.04 -11.14
N GLU A 320 -13.77 -11.10 -10.34
CA GLU A 320 -15.04 -11.26 -9.62
C GLU A 320 -16.23 -11.39 -10.57
N MET A 321 -16.14 -10.74 -11.75
CA MET A 321 -17.24 -10.72 -12.73
C MET A 321 -17.17 -11.83 -13.76
N TYR A 322 -15.99 -12.25 -14.21
CA TYR A 322 -15.89 -13.04 -15.45
C TYR A 322 -14.95 -14.25 -15.41
N MET A 323 -14.01 -14.40 -14.45
CA MET A 323 -12.95 -15.39 -14.65
C MET A 323 -13.28 -16.80 -14.17
N PHE A 324 -13.74 -16.94 -12.93
CA PHE A 324 -13.96 -18.27 -12.33
C PHE A 324 -15.22 -18.25 -11.46
N PRO A 325 -15.90 -19.41 -11.28
CA PRO A 325 -16.85 -19.49 -10.19
C PRO A 325 -16.15 -19.08 -8.86
N PRO A 326 -16.73 -18.15 -8.10
CA PRO A 326 -18.12 -17.67 -8.08
C PRO A 326 -18.42 -16.40 -8.93
N GLN A 327 -17.86 -16.23 -10.11
CA GLN A 327 -18.05 -15.02 -10.93
C GLN A 327 -19.53 -14.61 -11.09
N ASN A 328 -19.76 -13.29 -11.24
CA ASN A 328 -21.06 -12.72 -11.54
C ASN A 328 -20.94 -11.41 -12.32
N PRO A 329 -21.32 -11.37 -13.61
CA PRO A 329 -21.27 -10.13 -14.41
C PRO A 329 -22.20 -9.02 -13.95
N ASP A 330 -23.22 -9.34 -13.14
CA ASP A 330 -24.26 -8.41 -12.68
C ASP A 330 -23.88 -7.68 -11.36
N LEU A 331 -22.64 -7.80 -10.92
CA LEU A 331 -22.16 -7.13 -9.70
C LEU A 331 -22.23 -5.62 -9.84
N LYS A 332 -22.53 -4.96 -8.72
CA LYS A 332 -22.53 -3.50 -8.58
C LYS A 332 -21.36 -3.03 -7.72
N PRO A 333 -20.96 -1.75 -7.80
CA PRO A 333 -19.95 -1.20 -6.91
C PRO A 333 -20.38 -1.29 -5.44
N GLU A 334 -19.46 -1.64 -4.57
CA GLU A 334 -19.58 -1.48 -3.12
C GLU A 334 -19.44 -0.02 -2.74
N ARG A 335 -20.18 0.43 -1.73
CA ARG A 335 -20.19 1.81 -1.27
C ARG A 335 -20.10 1.89 0.24
N MET A 336 -19.47 2.94 0.75
CA MET A 336 -19.52 3.26 2.18
C MET A 336 -19.47 4.75 2.43
N MET A 337 -20.08 5.16 3.57
CA MET A 337 -19.91 6.47 4.17
C MET A 337 -19.05 6.34 5.42
N ASN A 338 -18.03 7.19 5.54
CA ASN A 338 -17.19 7.30 6.74
C ASN A 338 -17.45 8.62 7.43
N TYR A 339 -17.73 8.56 8.72
CA TYR A 339 -17.88 9.68 9.64
C TYR A 339 -16.73 9.62 10.63
N GLU A 340 -16.00 10.69 10.79
CA GLU A 340 -14.81 10.71 11.63
C GLU A 340 -14.71 12.01 12.41
N VAL A 341 -14.29 11.91 13.67
CA VAL A 341 -13.94 13.05 14.52
C VAL A 341 -12.61 12.74 15.18
N SER A 342 -11.65 13.68 15.09
CA SER A 342 -10.36 13.56 15.77
C SER A 342 -10.03 14.79 16.57
N ILE A 343 -9.26 14.60 17.65
CA ILE A 343 -8.69 15.65 18.49
C ILE A 343 -7.18 15.37 18.59
N GLY A 344 -6.39 16.26 18.03
CA GLY A 344 -4.93 16.26 18.12
C GLY A 344 -4.45 17.40 19.04
N GLN A 345 -3.44 17.11 19.84
CA GLN A 345 -2.81 18.08 20.72
C GLN A 345 -1.30 17.91 20.74
N THR A 346 -0.62 19.03 20.60
CA THR A 346 0.84 19.13 20.78
C THR A 346 1.13 19.72 22.16
N PHE A 347 2.02 19.08 22.89
CA PHE A 347 2.46 19.45 24.23
C PHE A 347 4.00 19.59 24.29
N LEU A 348 4.51 20.09 25.41
CA LEU A 348 5.95 20.11 25.72
C LEU A 348 6.78 20.81 24.62
N ASP A 349 6.34 21.98 24.19
CA ASP A 349 7.00 22.79 23.14
C ASP A 349 7.22 22.02 21.82
N GLY A 350 6.24 21.19 21.45
CA GLY A 350 6.30 20.41 20.21
C GLY A 350 6.91 19.01 20.34
N ASN A 351 7.42 18.66 21.53
CA ASN A 351 8.06 17.35 21.74
C ASN A 351 7.09 16.18 21.90
N LEU A 352 5.86 16.44 22.35
CA LEU A 352 4.82 15.41 22.47
C LEU A 352 3.61 15.77 21.63
N PHE A 353 3.25 14.91 20.69
CA PHE A 353 2.01 14.96 19.95
C PHE A 353 1.13 13.76 20.29
N THR A 354 -0.15 13.99 20.51
CA THR A 354 -1.17 12.95 20.68
C THR A 354 -2.38 13.23 19.82
N GLU A 355 -3.00 12.20 19.23
CA GLU A 355 -4.26 12.29 18.52
C GLU A 355 -5.18 11.14 18.93
N LEU A 356 -6.44 11.44 19.19
CA LEU A 356 -7.53 10.49 19.39
C LEU A 356 -8.55 10.68 18.28
N THR A 357 -8.88 9.59 17.59
CA THR A 357 -9.85 9.55 16.49
C THR A 357 -10.96 8.57 16.81
N ALA A 358 -12.21 8.97 16.59
CA ALA A 358 -13.37 8.08 16.58
C ALA A 358 -13.98 8.06 15.18
N PHE A 359 -14.35 6.87 14.70
CA PHE A 359 -14.93 6.71 13.37
C PHE A 359 -16.14 5.78 13.37
N PHE A 360 -17.03 6.01 12.41
CA PHE A 360 -18.16 5.15 12.09
C PHE A 360 -18.27 5.00 10.57
N ILE A 361 -18.31 3.77 10.11
CA ILE A 361 -18.44 3.42 8.69
C ILE A 361 -19.76 2.71 8.48
N ASP A 362 -20.55 3.18 7.52
CA ASP A 362 -21.80 2.56 7.05
C ASP A 362 -21.62 2.16 5.58
N GLY A 363 -21.66 0.85 5.32
CA GLY A 363 -21.39 0.26 4.01
C GLY A 363 -22.60 -0.46 3.43
N GLN A 364 -22.67 -0.43 2.10
CA GLN A 364 -23.74 -1.03 1.31
C GLN A 364 -23.18 -1.78 0.10
N ASP A 365 -23.98 -2.72 -0.41
CA ASP A 365 -23.67 -3.50 -1.61
C ASP A 365 -22.37 -4.31 -1.52
N MET A 366 -21.97 -4.77 -0.31
CA MET A 366 -20.77 -5.58 -0.14
C MET A 366 -20.80 -6.85 -1.00
N ILE A 367 -19.72 -7.14 -1.69
CA ILE A 367 -19.60 -8.34 -2.53
C ILE A 367 -19.19 -9.51 -1.64
N GLU A 368 -20.05 -10.50 -1.57
CA GLU A 368 -19.82 -11.75 -0.83
C GLU A 368 -20.12 -12.96 -1.71
N THR A 369 -19.40 -14.05 -1.48
CA THR A 369 -19.71 -15.32 -2.11
C THR A 369 -20.77 -16.06 -1.33
N THR A 370 -21.90 -16.37 -1.95
CA THR A 370 -22.98 -17.20 -1.39
C THR A 370 -23.30 -18.39 -2.31
N ARG A 371 -24.11 -19.32 -1.86
CA ARG A 371 -24.58 -20.43 -2.69
C ARG A 371 -25.96 -20.11 -3.24
N ILE A 372 -26.08 -20.11 -4.57
CA ILE A 372 -27.34 -19.98 -5.29
C ILE A 372 -27.50 -21.27 -6.12
N ASP A 373 -28.59 -21.97 -5.93
CA ASP A 373 -28.87 -23.28 -6.58
C ASP A 373 -27.73 -24.28 -6.39
N GLY A 374 -27.13 -24.29 -5.18
CA GLY A 374 -26.04 -25.18 -4.81
C GLY A 374 -24.65 -24.77 -5.36
N ARG A 375 -24.54 -23.73 -6.19
CA ARG A 375 -23.30 -23.24 -6.78
C ARG A 375 -22.84 -21.94 -6.10
N PRO A 376 -21.52 -21.76 -5.89
CA PRO A 376 -21.01 -20.50 -5.37
C PRO A 376 -21.19 -19.38 -6.41
N LYS A 377 -21.70 -18.22 -5.97
CA LYS A 377 -21.87 -17.01 -6.79
C LYS A 377 -21.55 -15.77 -5.97
N ASN A 378 -20.84 -14.82 -6.56
CA ASN A 378 -20.62 -13.50 -5.99
C ASN A 378 -21.89 -12.66 -6.11
N VAL A 379 -22.30 -12.01 -5.03
CA VAL A 379 -23.49 -11.17 -4.99
C VAL A 379 -23.25 -9.94 -4.10
N ASN A 380 -23.97 -8.87 -4.35
CA ASN A 380 -24.00 -7.72 -3.46
C ASN A 380 -25.03 -7.98 -2.34
N THR A 381 -24.58 -8.31 -1.14
CA THR A 381 -25.43 -8.93 -0.09
C THR A 381 -25.92 -8.00 0.98
N GLY A 382 -25.75 -6.73 0.86
CA GLY A 382 -26.37 -5.86 1.84
C GLY A 382 -25.41 -4.95 2.59
N THR A 383 -25.71 -4.67 3.84
CA THR A 383 -25.05 -3.62 4.62
C THR A 383 -24.03 -4.18 5.60
N PHE A 384 -23.05 -3.37 5.95
CA PHE A 384 -22.16 -3.60 7.08
C PHE A 384 -21.90 -2.29 7.83
N THR A 385 -21.61 -2.39 9.11
CA THR A 385 -21.19 -1.24 9.91
C THR A 385 -19.89 -1.58 10.66
N ASN A 386 -18.94 -0.65 10.62
CA ASN A 386 -17.71 -0.72 11.39
C ASN A 386 -17.57 0.56 12.20
N LYS A 387 -17.12 0.45 13.43
CA LYS A 387 -16.85 1.59 14.30
C LYS A 387 -15.64 1.35 15.17
N GLY A 388 -14.97 2.41 15.55
CA GLY A 388 -13.80 2.25 16.38
C GLY A 388 -13.22 3.55 16.87
N ILE A 389 -12.12 3.37 17.61
CA ILE A 389 -11.27 4.46 18.08
C ILE A 389 -9.82 4.17 17.76
N GLU A 390 -9.05 5.20 17.46
CA GLU A 390 -7.62 5.14 17.25
C GLU A 390 -6.93 6.17 18.12
N PHE A 391 -5.83 5.80 18.74
CA PHE A 391 -4.95 6.66 19.49
C PHE A 391 -3.55 6.60 18.92
N ASP A 392 -2.97 7.74 18.62
CA ASP A 392 -1.58 7.90 18.17
C ASP A 392 -0.84 8.84 19.11
N SER A 393 0.39 8.51 19.48
CA SER A 393 1.28 9.36 20.27
C SER A 393 2.72 9.26 19.80
N ARG A 394 3.39 10.41 19.69
CA ARG A 394 4.81 10.55 19.37
C ARG A 394 5.46 11.44 20.39
N TYR A 395 6.47 10.95 21.07
CA TYR A 395 7.20 11.69 22.10
C TYR A 395 8.71 11.72 21.83
N GLN A 396 9.24 12.88 21.54
CA GLN A 396 10.68 13.13 21.49
C GLN A 396 11.17 13.45 22.92
N ILE A 397 11.57 12.42 23.66
CA ILE A 397 11.97 12.51 25.07
C ILE A 397 13.28 13.29 25.21
N LEU A 398 14.24 12.96 24.36
CA LEU A 398 15.53 13.63 24.20
C LEU A 398 15.83 13.78 22.72
N LYS A 399 16.80 14.59 22.31
CA LYS A 399 17.21 14.73 20.91
C LYS A 399 17.54 13.42 20.23
N ASN A 400 17.95 12.41 21.00
CA ASN A 400 18.35 11.09 20.51
C ASN A 400 17.48 9.94 21.06
N LEU A 401 16.36 10.23 21.70
CA LEU A 401 15.44 9.23 22.26
C LEU A 401 14.00 9.60 21.91
N SER A 402 13.32 8.75 21.16
CA SER A 402 11.90 8.91 20.83
C SER A 402 11.09 7.66 21.19
N LEU A 403 9.82 7.88 21.50
CA LEU A 403 8.81 6.88 21.76
C LEU A 403 7.63 7.13 20.82
N ASP A 404 7.21 6.10 20.09
CA ASP A 404 5.99 6.07 19.29
C ASP A 404 5.03 5.04 19.88
N MET A 405 3.75 5.41 20.04
CA MET A 405 2.70 4.51 20.52
C MET A 405 1.45 4.69 19.70
N ASN A 406 0.81 3.58 19.34
CA ASN A 406 -0.53 3.61 18.78
C ASN A 406 -1.37 2.44 19.29
N TYR A 407 -2.66 2.70 19.38
CA TYR A 407 -3.67 1.72 19.74
C TYR A 407 -4.88 1.92 18.83
N SER A 408 -5.48 0.83 18.37
CA SER A 408 -6.76 0.85 17.67
C SER A 408 -7.71 -0.19 18.25
N TYR A 409 -8.97 0.22 18.36
CA TYR A 409 -10.11 -0.64 18.61
C TYR A 409 -11.04 -0.61 17.40
N LEU A 410 -11.41 -1.78 16.88
CA LEU A 410 -12.32 -1.96 15.75
C LEU A 410 -13.44 -2.93 16.11
N HIS A 411 -14.67 -2.47 16.03
CA HIS A 411 -15.86 -3.31 16.07
C HIS A 411 -16.46 -3.42 14.67
N THR A 412 -16.66 -4.63 14.19
CA THR A 412 -17.25 -4.94 12.89
C THR A 412 -18.58 -5.67 13.07
N SER A 413 -19.60 -5.30 12.30
CA SER A 413 -20.92 -5.99 12.32
C SER A 413 -20.85 -7.39 11.71
N LYS A 414 -19.82 -7.68 10.90
CA LYS A 414 -19.52 -9.00 10.33
C LYS A 414 -18.09 -9.40 10.70
N ALA A 415 -17.82 -10.67 10.90
CA ALA A 415 -16.47 -11.17 11.09
C ALA A 415 -15.64 -10.90 9.84
N LEU A 416 -14.48 -10.27 10.00
CA LEU A 416 -13.55 -9.95 8.92
C LEU A 416 -12.21 -10.66 9.19
N LEU A 417 -11.72 -11.36 8.17
CA LEU A 417 -10.41 -12.01 8.24
C LEU A 417 -9.31 -10.95 8.34
N ALA A 418 -8.29 -11.24 9.14
CA ALA A 418 -7.12 -10.37 9.35
C ALA A 418 -7.43 -8.95 9.86
N ALA A 419 -8.61 -8.73 10.46
CA ALA A 419 -9.03 -7.47 11.07
C ALA A 419 -9.16 -7.65 12.60
N PRO A 420 -8.11 -7.34 13.39
CA PRO A 420 -8.15 -7.53 14.84
C PRO A 420 -9.09 -6.52 15.50
N ALA A 421 -9.77 -6.94 16.58
CA ALA A 421 -10.56 -6.02 17.37
C ALA A 421 -9.67 -5.02 18.14
N HIS A 422 -8.49 -5.47 18.60
CA HIS A 422 -7.54 -4.61 19.29
C HIS A 422 -6.14 -4.76 18.69
N LYS A 423 -5.49 -3.65 18.42
CA LYS A 423 -4.10 -3.59 18.00
C LYS A 423 -3.37 -2.53 18.82
N PHE A 424 -2.28 -2.94 19.45
CA PHE A 424 -1.37 -2.07 20.18
C PHE A 424 0.01 -2.13 19.56
N PHE A 425 0.69 -0.99 19.47
CA PHE A 425 2.08 -0.88 19.09
C PHE A 425 2.79 0.13 19.99
N ALA A 426 4.00 -0.19 20.42
CA ALA A 426 4.92 0.74 21.04
C ALA A 426 6.34 0.52 20.51
N GLY A 427 7.02 1.61 20.16
CA GLY A 427 8.38 1.59 19.61
C GLY A 427 9.26 2.64 20.24
N VAL A 428 10.47 2.26 20.62
CA VAL A 428 11.52 3.15 21.16
C VAL A 428 12.67 3.18 20.18
N MET A 429 13.10 4.38 19.82
CA MET A 429 14.35 4.61 19.09
C MET A 429 15.33 5.39 19.98
N TYR A 430 16.52 4.83 20.20
CA TYR A 430 17.61 5.48 20.93
C TYR A 430 18.87 5.52 20.05
N ALA A 431 19.39 6.73 19.78
CA ALA A 431 20.51 6.95 18.87
C ALA A 431 21.68 7.71 19.53
N PRO A 432 22.41 7.10 20.51
CA PRO A 432 23.55 7.72 21.17
C PRO A 432 24.78 7.71 20.26
N GLY A 433 25.18 8.89 19.77
CA GLY A 433 26.39 9.04 18.97
C GLY A 433 26.34 8.24 17.65
N ARG A 434 27.14 7.18 17.56
CA ARG A 434 27.26 6.32 16.38
C ARG A 434 26.36 5.09 16.42
N PHE A 435 25.75 4.79 17.57
CA PHE A 435 24.83 3.68 17.72
C PHE A 435 23.41 4.10 17.39
N THR A 436 22.60 3.15 16.94
CA THR A 436 21.16 3.26 16.82
C THR A 436 20.51 1.98 17.29
N PHE A 437 19.60 2.09 18.23
CA PHE A 437 18.80 0.98 18.77
C PHE A 437 17.32 1.27 18.47
N ASN A 438 16.63 0.28 17.95
CA ASN A 438 15.18 0.31 17.79
C ASN A 438 14.63 -0.95 18.46
N VAL A 439 13.64 -0.78 19.33
CA VAL A 439 12.90 -1.89 19.94
C VAL A 439 11.43 -1.57 19.78
N ASN A 440 10.64 -2.53 19.34
CA ASN A 440 9.19 -2.36 19.28
C ASN A 440 8.45 -3.64 19.67
N VAL A 441 7.27 -3.44 20.21
CA VAL A 441 6.31 -4.47 20.53
C VAL A 441 5.01 -4.22 19.77
N GLN A 442 4.43 -5.30 19.25
CA GLN A 442 3.11 -5.29 18.67
C GLN A 442 2.27 -6.38 19.31
N SER A 443 1.09 -5.99 19.80
CA SER A 443 0.10 -6.91 20.36
C SER A 443 -1.19 -6.84 19.56
N ILE A 444 -1.73 -7.98 19.23
CA ILE A 444 -2.95 -8.19 18.47
C ILE A 444 -3.87 -9.05 19.31
N PHE A 445 -5.14 -8.66 19.42
CA PHE A 445 -6.15 -9.43 20.14
C PHE A 445 -7.44 -9.51 19.34
N ASP A 446 -8.16 -10.62 19.54
CA ASP A 446 -9.42 -10.93 18.88
C ASP A 446 -9.31 -10.89 17.33
N LEU A 447 -8.22 -11.43 16.79
CA LEU A 447 -8.00 -11.52 15.35
C LEU A 447 -8.74 -12.74 14.79
N TYR A 448 -9.72 -12.55 13.92
CA TYR A 448 -10.28 -13.67 13.17
C TYR A 448 -9.26 -14.21 12.15
N ILE A 449 -8.82 -15.44 12.36
CA ILE A 449 -7.98 -16.20 11.42
C ILE A 449 -8.81 -17.16 10.55
N ASN A 450 -10.04 -17.45 10.96
CA ASN A 450 -11.08 -18.15 10.18
C ASN A 450 -12.43 -17.53 10.55
N THR A 451 -13.14 -17.00 9.56
CA THR A 451 -14.45 -16.34 9.78
C THR A 451 -15.61 -17.32 9.72
N ALA A 452 -15.50 -18.44 9.01
CA ALA A 452 -16.53 -19.47 8.92
C ALA A 452 -16.71 -20.19 10.26
N ASP A 453 -15.60 -20.65 10.85
CA ASP A 453 -15.59 -21.35 12.14
C ASP A 453 -15.41 -20.41 13.32
N LYS A 454 -15.28 -19.09 13.04
CA LYS A 454 -15.09 -18.03 14.05
C LYS A 454 -13.86 -18.24 14.94
N VAL A 455 -12.79 -18.80 14.36
CA VAL A 455 -11.52 -19.01 15.07
C VAL A 455 -10.80 -17.68 15.22
N LYS A 456 -10.36 -17.37 16.44
CA LYS A 456 -9.63 -16.15 16.76
C LYS A 456 -8.24 -16.48 17.30
N GLU A 457 -7.32 -15.54 17.15
CA GLU A 457 -5.96 -15.64 17.67
C GLU A 457 -5.50 -14.33 18.30
N ASP A 458 -4.76 -14.44 19.39
CA ASP A 458 -4.12 -13.35 20.12
C ASP A 458 -2.62 -13.58 20.10
N TYR A 459 -1.84 -12.54 19.85
CA TYR A 459 -0.40 -12.66 19.91
C TYR A 459 0.30 -11.34 20.20
N THR A 460 1.52 -11.47 20.75
CA THR A 460 2.45 -10.36 20.95
C THR A 460 3.80 -10.72 20.38
N VAL A 461 4.38 -9.82 19.58
CA VAL A 461 5.72 -9.97 19.01
C VAL A 461 6.61 -8.81 19.41
N LEU A 462 7.86 -9.13 19.73
CA LEU A 462 8.92 -8.19 20.06
C LEU A 462 9.95 -8.18 18.94
N ASN A 463 10.31 -6.99 18.45
CA ASN A 463 11.32 -6.82 17.44
C ASN A 463 12.41 -5.86 17.93
N ALA A 464 13.65 -6.08 17.51
CA ALA A 464 14.76 -5.20 17.83
C ALA A 464 15.74 -5.06 16.67
N LYS A 465 16.41 -3.90 16.60
CA LYS A 465 17.51 -3.64 15.69
C LYS A 465 18.57 -2.84 16.43
N ALA A 466 19.83 -3.22 16.23
CA ALA A 466 21.00 -2.47 16.66
C ALA A 466 21.87 -2.16 15.44
N ALA A 467 22.40 -0.96 15.36
CA ALA A 467 23.29 -0.54 14.28
C ALA A 467 24.44 0.31 14.83
N TYR A 468 25.60 0.19 14.18
CA TYR A 468 26.75 1.03 14.45
C TYR A 468 27.31 1.63 13.17
N ARG A 469 27.56 2.93 13.18
CA ARG A 469 28.06 3.69 12.02
C ARG A 469 29.52 4.08 12.17
N PHE A 470 30.31 3.70 11.17
CA PHE A 470 31.67 4.20 10.95
C PHE A 470 31.62 5.32 9.89
N GLY A 471 32.31 6.45 10.13
CA GLY A 471 32.27 7.58 9.22
C GLY A 471 31.04 8.47 9.37
N THR A 472 30.65 9.14 8.31
CA THR A 472 29.52 10.09 8.25
C THR A 472 28.27 9.45 7.62
N ARG A 473 27.17 10.23 7.53
CA ARG A 473 25.96 9.78 6.82
C ARG A 473 26.15 9.66 5.32
N ASP A 474 27.03 10.49 4.76
CA ASP A 474 27.24 10.58 3.32
C ASP A 474 28.43 9.74 2.84
N LYS A 475 29.38 9.44 3.75
CA LYS A 475 30.52 8.54 3.49
C LYS A 475 30.75 7.69 4.72
N GLY A 476 30.38 6.43 4.66
CA GLY A 476 30.53 5.57 5.84
C GLY A 476 30.06 4.15 5.63
N LEU A 477 30.34 3.37 6.65
CA LEU A 477 29.94 1.97 6.79
C LEU A 477 28.95 1.87 7.96
N ASN A 478 27.82 1.23 7.76
CA ASN A 478 26.85 0.94 8.81
C ASN A 478 26.70 -0.58 8.95
N LEU A 479 27.08 -1.10 10.11
CA LEU A 479 26.86 -2.50 10.47
C LEU A 479 25.57 -2.59 11.29
N PHE A 480 24.75 -3.58 11.02
CA PHE A 480 23.53 -3.76 11.81
C PHE A 480 23.13 -5.23 11.96
N VAL A 481 22.44 -5.48 13.05
CA VAL A 481 21.73 -6.72 13.30
C VAL A 481 20.29 -6.41 13.64
N LYS A 482 19.35 -7.25 13.22
CA LYS A 482 17.95 -7.16 13.59
C LYS A 482 17.38 -8.53 13.92
N GLY A 483 16.43 -8.55 14.83
CA GLY A 483 15.63 -9.72 15.16
C GLY A 483 14.14 -9.35 15.12
N GLU A 484 13.35 -10.22 14.55
CA GLU A 484 11.89 -10.13 14.51
C GLU A 484 11.29 -11.30 15.27
N ASN A 485 10.17 -11.06 15.95
CA ASN A 485 9.53 -12.06 16.80
C ASN A 485 10.53 -12.71 17.78
N LEU A 486 11.28 -11.89 18.52
CA LEU A 486 12.33 -12.35 19.45
C LEU A 486 11.81 -13.25 20.57
N THR A 487 10.54 -13.17 20.88
CA THR A 487 9.83 -14.03 21.83
C THR A 487 9.53 -15.42 21.27
N ALA A 488 9.80 -15.65 19.98
CA ALA A 488 9.48 -16.87 19.26
C ALA A 488 7.99 -17.27 19.39
N THR A 489 7.11 -16.28 19.52
CA THR A 489 5.65 -16.46 19.59
C THR A 489 5.17 -17.22 18.36
N ARG A 490 4.35 -18.23 18.58
CA ARG A 490 3.67 -18.95 17.51
C ARG A 490 2.32 -18.29 17.27
N TYR A 491 2.05 -17.92 16.02
CA TYR A 491 0.78 -17.29 15.65
C TYR A 491 0.52 -17.47 14.15
N SER A 492 -0.72 -17.29 13.77
CA SER A 492 -1.20 -17.26 12.39
C SER A 492 -1.99 -15.96 12.14
N ILE A 493 -1.99 -15.46 10.90
CA ILE A 493 -2.87 -14.37 10.49
C ILE A 493 -4.06 -14.95 9.70
N ASN A 494 -3.85 -16.11 9.12
CA ASN A 494 -4.85 -16.95 8.47
C ASN A 494 -4.67 -18.39 8.96
N GLU A 495 -5.77 -19.08 9.22
CA GLU A 495 -5.74 -20.46 9.72
C GLU A 495 -4.99 -21.38 8.74
N GLY A 496 -4.17 -22.28 9.26
CA GLY A 496 -3.33 -23.16 8.44
C GLY A 496 -2.05 -22.52 7.90
N PHE A 497 -1.82 -21.21 8.08
CA PHE A 497 -0.63 -20.50 7.63
C PHE A 497 0.15 -19.90 8.81
N PRO A 498 0.91 -20.73 9.55
CA PRO A 498 1.68 -20.28 10.69
C PRO A 498 2.76 -19.30 10.26
N MET A 499 2.92 -18.22 11.01
CA MET A 499 3.99 -17.24 10.81
C MET A 499 5.33 -17.75 11.33
N PRO A 500 6.48 -17.26 10.81
CA PRO A 500 7.78 -17.67 11.29
C PRO A 500 7.98 -17.29 12.76
N LYS A 501 8.71 -18.15 13.50
CA LYS A 501 9.20 -17.85 14.85
C LYS A 501 10.27 -16.76 14.78
N ALA A 502 11.17 -16.70 15.74
CA ALA A 502 12.25 -15.71 15.75
C ALA A 502 13.08 -15.75 14.45
N ILE A 503 13.24 -14.58 13.86
CA ILE A 503 14.04 -14.35 12.64
C ILE A 503 15.19 -13.42 13.01
N PHE A 504 16.40 -13.74 12.60
CA PHE A 504 17.58 -12.90 12.77
C PHE A 504 18.17 -12.54 11.42
N MET A 505 18.63 -11.31 11.28
CA MET A 505 19.36 -10.82 10.11
C MET A 505 20.52 -9.92 10.54
N GLY A 506 21.64 -10.04 9.85
CA GLY A 506 22.75 -9.08 9.92
C GLY A 506 23.00 -8.45 8.56
N GLY A 507 23.59 -7.28 8.54
CA GLY A 507 23.87 -6.61 7.28
C GLY A 507 24.88 -5.48 7.37
N ILE A 508 25.34 -5.08 6.20
CA ILE A 508 26.32 -4.04 5.98
C ILE A 508 25.77 -3.08 4.93
N ASP A 509 25.74 -1.79 5.27
CA ASP A 509 25.48 -0.68 4.33
C ASP A 509 26.77 0.10 4.14
N VAL A 510 27.19 0.32 2.91
CA VAL A 510 28.30 1.20 2.53
C VAL A 510 27.74 2.37 1.75
N THR A 511 28.14 3.60 2.12
CA THR A 511 27.76 4.83 1.39
C THR A 511 29.03 5.58 0.99
N PHE A 512 29.15 6.02 -0.27
CA PHE A 512 30.32 6.72 -0.82
C PHE A 512 29.96 7.65 -1.98
#